data_55739f0e4c356eadf2824a506d3e1118
#
_entry.id   55739f0e4c356eadf2824a506d3e1118
#
_cell.length_a   1.000
_cell.length_b   1.000
_cell.length_c   1.000
_cell.angle_alpha   90.00
_cell.angle_beta   90.00
_cell.angle_gamma   90.00
#
_symmetry.space_group_name_H-M   'P 1'
#
loop_
_entity.id
_entity.type
_entity.pdbx_description
1 polymer ?
#
loop_
_entity_poly.entity_id
_entity_poly.type
_entity_poly.pdbx_seq_one_letter_code
_entity_poly.pdbx_strand_id
1 'polypeptide(L)'
;MTGKERIRTVLEHKEADRIAVDFGTTPVTGIHCKVVEALREHYGLDRHPVYVHEPGQMLGYIEDDLAEALGTDTAGCFGPKNSIGVWQEDWKEYRMPWGQVVMLPAKMADSFTEKDGGLYSYPEGDRSLPPSCRMPERCYFFDSIERQDGEIDDDNLNVEDNLQEYGDIDDKTLQYWKTVTDRAAKTGRAVVAGFGGMALGDVARIISPAIRKPRGIRSVAEWYMSTVCRPDYIKEMFDRQTDIAIRNLEKIWATVGDNVDVVYVCGADFGTQTGQFLSVDTLYDLYVPYYRKMNDWIHQHTSWKTFKHCCGAIYPLIGGLIDAGFDILNPVQIAAKDMDPRRLKDEFGDRITFWGGGVDTQKTLPFGTPADVRAEVKKLCDIFGRGGGFVYNTVHNIQANVPVENVVALMETLKEIRA
;
A
#
# COMPACT_ATOMS: atom_id res chain seq x y z
N MET A 1 2.25 10.28 24.93
CA MET A 1 3.15 9.51 24.03
C MET A 1 3.37 10.27 22.72
N THR A 2 4.57 10.20 22.13
CA THR A 2 4.81 10.60 20.73
C THR A 2 4.08 9.64 19.78
N GLY A 3 3.92 10.01 18.51
CA GLY A 3 3.37 9.10 17.50
C GLY A 3 4.17 7.79 17.40
N LYS A 4 5.50 7.90 17.40
CA LYS A 4 6.40 6.72 17.37
C LYS A 4 6.21 5.79 18.58
N GLU A 5 6.16 6.33 19.79
CA GLU A 5 5.93 5.54 20.99
C GLU A 5 4.56 4.85 20.94
N ARG A 6 3.53 5.56 20.46
CA ARG A 6 2.17 5.02 20.38
C ARG A 6 2.08 3.85 19.40
N ILE A 7 2.62 4.01 18.19
CA ILE A 7 2.66 2.92 17.20
C ILE A 7 3.43 1.72 17.77
N ARG A 8 4.60 1.91 18.35
CA ARG A 8 5.38 0.82 18.95
C ARG A 8 4.59 0.11 20.07
N THR A 9 3.89 0.86 20.93
CA THR A 9 3.07 0.29 22.00
C THR A 9 1.96 -0.61 21.46
N VAL A 10 1.21 -0.16 20.43
CA VAL A 10 0.12 -0.97 19.88
C VAL A 10 0.63 -2.16 19.06
N LEU A 11 1.81 -2.07 18.45
CA LEU A 11 2.48 -3.19 17.77
C LEU A 11 3.01 -4.26 18.75
N GLU A 12 3.15 -3.91 20.03
CA GLU A 12 3.41 -4.86 21.12
C GLU A 12 2.13 -5.41 21.76
N HIS A 13 0.96 -5.22 21.13
CA HIS A 13 -0.36 -5.60 21.64
C HIS A 13 -0.65 -5.03 23.05
N LYS A 14 -0.28 -3.77 23.25
CA LYS A 14 -0.56 -3.01 24.48
C LYS A 14 -1.42 -1.80 24.15
N GLU A 15 -2.28 -1.41 25.10
CA GLU A 15 -3.07 -0.19 24.95
C GLU A 15 -2.16 1.05 25.07
N ALA A 16 -2.30 1.98 24.14
CA ALA A 16 -1.64 3.27 24.16
C ALA A 16 -2.53 4.32 24.87
N ASP A 17 -2.00 5.55 25.00
CA ASP A 17 -2.73 6.69 25.55
C ASP A 17 -3.99 7.09 24.74
N ARG A 18 -4.09 6.65 23.50
CA ARG A 18 -5.21 6.80 22.57
C ARG A 18 -5.08 5.83 21.41
N ILE A 19 -6.12 5.74 20.59
CA ILE A 19 -6.05 4.99 19.31
C ILE A 19 -4.93 5.56 18.44
N ALA A 20 -4.03 4.70 17.98
CA ALA A 20 -3.00 5.06 17.01
C ALA A 20 -3.64 5.27 15.63
N VAL A 21 -3.16 6.26 14.86
CA VAL A 21 -3.77 6.69 13.60
C VAL A 21 -2.73 6.78 12.49
N ASP A 22 -3.07 6.21 11.34
CA ASP A 22 -2.31 6.34 10.09
C ASP A 22 -3.18 6.89 8.97
N PHE A 23 -2.65 7.85 8.22
CA PHE A 23 -3.17 8.27 6.92
C PHE A 23 -2.00 8.70 6.03
N GLY A 24 -1.92 8.07 4.83
CA GLY A 24 -1.03 8.50 3.77
C GLY A 24 0.40 7.97 3.86
N THR A 25 0.69 6.88 4.60
CA THR A 25 2.06 6.38 4.72
C THR A 25 2.41 5.24 3.76
N THR A 26 1.42 4.63 3.13
CA THR A 26 1.61 3.57 2.13
C THR A 26 0.70 3.79 0.92
N PRO A 27 0.92 3.08 -0.20
CA PRO A 27 0.02 3.13 -1.36
C PRO A 27 -1.40 2.60 -1.08
N VAL A 28 -1.63 2.03 0.10
CA VAL A 28 -2.89 1.37 0.49
C VAL A 28 -3.57 2.01 1.71
N THR A 29 -2.96 3.06 2.28
CA THR A 29 -3.50 3.84 3.40
C THR A 29 -3.63 5.33 3.06
N GLY A 30 -3.65 5.65 1.78
CA GLY A 30 -3.58 7.01 1.24
C GLY A 30 -4.91 7.72 1.12
N ILE A 31 -4.82 8.97 0.69
CA ILE A 31 -5.96 9.85 0.40
C ILE A 31 -5.79 10.41 -1.02
N HIS A 32 -6.84 10.32 -1.82
CA HIS A 32 -6.86 10.88 -3.17
C HIS A 32 -6.56 12.39 -3.16
N CYS A 33 -5.75 12.87 -4.12
CA CYS A 33 -5.27 14.27 -4.17
C CYS A 33 -6.40 15.31 -4.13
N LYS A 34 -7.58 15.00 -4.67
CA LYS A 34 -8.77 15.87 -4.60
C LYS A 34 -9.28 16.05 -3.17
N VAL A 35 -9.25 14.98 -2.37
CA VAL A 35 -9.67 15.02 -0.97
C VAL A 35 -8.57 15.66 -0.11
N VAL A 36 -7.30 15.43 -0.42
CA VAL A 36 -6.17 16.14 0.24
C VAL A 36 -6.32 17.65 0.08
N GLU A 37 -6.59 18.15 -1.13
CA GLU A 37 -6.83 19.59 -1.38
C GLU A 37 -8.00 20.12 -0.56
N ALA A 38 -9.14 19.40 -0.53
CA ALA A 38 -10.32 19.79 0.25
C ALA A 38 -10.07 19.78 1.77
N LEU A 39 -9.25 18.84 2.27
CA LEU A 39 -8.84 18.82 3.69
C LEU A 39 -7.92 19.99 4.04
N ARG A 40 -6.94 20.33 3.18
CA ARG A 40 -6.09 21.51 3.37
C ARG A 40 -6.94 22.78 3.44
N GLU A 41 -7.93 22.92 2.55
CA GLU A 41 -8.87 24.04 2.59
C GLU A 41 -9.71 24.06 3.88
N HIS A 42 -10.25 22.91 4.30
CA HIS A 42 -11.06 22.79 5.51
C HIS A 42 -10.29 23.19 6.78
N TYR A 43 -9.03 22.77 6.88
CA TYR A 43 -8.17 23.09 8.05
C TYR A 43 -7.48 24.46 7.94
N GLY A 44 -7.75 25.24 6.88
CA GLY A 44 -7.15 26.57 6.69
C GLY A 44 -5.63 26.56 6.47
N LEU A 45 -5.10 25.46 5.92
CA LEU A 45 -3.69 25.31 5.59
C LEU A 45 -3.34 26.03 4.28
N ASP A 46 -2.04 26.29 4.06
CA ASP A 46 -1.56 26.94 2.85
C ASP A 46 -2.04 26.22 1.59
N ARG A 47 -2.56 26.99 0.63
CA ARG A 47 -3.08 26.47 -0.64
C ARG A 47 -1.95 26.40 -1.67
N HIS A 48 -1.67 25.21 -2.12
CA HIS A 48 -0.79 24.92 -3.26
C HIS A 48 -1.23 23.62 -3.94
N PRO A 49 -0.80 23.37 -5.19
CA PRO A 49 -1.09 22.12 -5.86
C PRO A 49 -0.57 20.92 -5.08
N VAL A 50 -1.40 19.88 -4.93
CA VAL A 50 -1.06 18.66 -4.19
C VAL A 50 -0.04 17.84 -4.96
N TYR A 51 1.04 17.43 -4.30
CA TYR A 51 2.01 16.49 -4.84
C TYR A 51 1.41 15.08 -4.85
N VAL A 52 1.44 14.40 -6.00
CA VAL A 52 0.92 13.03 -6.16
C VAL A 52 2.07 12.04 -6.13
N HIS A 53 2.18 11.28 -5.04
CA HIS A 53 3.27 10.30 -4.86
C HIS A 53 2.96 8.93 -5.47
N GLU A 54 1.67 8.57 -5.56
CA GLU A 54 1.20 7.32 -6.18
C GLU A 54 0.18 7.68 -7.27
N PRO A 55 0.62 7.78 -8.55
CA PRO A 55 -0.22 8.26 -9.63
C PRO A 55 -1.23 7.22 -10.14
N GLY A 56 -1.06 5.92 -9.87
CA GLY A 56 -2.05 4.91 -10.24
C GLY A 56 -3.40 5.21 -9.62
N GLN A 57 -3.42 5.47 -8.32
CA GLN A 57 -4.64 5.82 -7.57
C GLN A 57 -4.76 7.32 -7.29
N MET A 58 -3.88 8.16 -7.84
CA MET A 58 -3.84 9.61 -7.63
C MET A 58 -3.76 10.03 -6.15
N LEU A 59 -2.95 9.30 -5.35
CA LEU A 59 -2.78 9.60 -3.94
C LEU A 59 -1.87 10.80 -3.71
N GLY A 60 -2.37 11.76 -2.93
CA GLY A 60 -1.62 12.97 -2.56
C GLY A 60 -0.68 12.74 -1.37
N TYR A 61 0.45 13.44 -1.36
CA TYR A 61 1.28 13.54 -0.15
C TYR A 61 0.48 14.15 1.00
N ILE A 62 0.60 13.54 2.16
CA ILE A 62 0.15 14.12 3.42
C ILE A 62 1.36 14.84 4.03
N GLU A 63 1.43 16.14 3.77
CA GLU A 63 2.53 16.98 4.25
C GLU A 63 2.44 17.18 5.77
N ASP A 64 3.53 17.63 6.41
CA ASP A 64 3.62 17.65 7.87
C ASP A 64 2.54 18.51 8.54
N ASP A 65 2.15 19.62 7.95
CA ASP A 65 1.06 20.48 8.44
C ASP A 65 -0.31 19.79 8.40
N LEU A 66 -0.62 19.09 7.31
CA LEU A 66 -1.85 18.30 7.18
C LEU A 66 -1.79 17.06 8.09
N ALA A 67 -0.64 16.38 8.15
CA ALA A 67 -0.45 15.25 9.06
C ALA A 67 -0.69 15.61 10.53
N GLU A 68 -0.27 16.82 10.94
CA GLU A 68 -0.55 17.37 12.27
C GLU A 68 -2.03 17.66 12.47
N ALA A 69 -2.68 18.31 11.50
CA ALA A 69 -4.11 18.60 11.52
C ALA A 69 -4.97 17.33 11.60
N LEU A 70 -4.61 16.26 10.86
CA LEU A 70 -5.24 14.95 10.93
C LEU A 70 -4.87 14.19 12.22
N GLY A 71 -3.74 14.50 12.81
CA GLY A 71 -3.20 13.86 14.01
C GLY A 71 -2.68 12.46 13.74
N THR A 72 -2.02 12.23 12.61
CA THR A 72 -1.41 10.93 12.29
C THR A 72 -0.21 10.65 13.19
N ASP A 73 0.02 9.39 13.49
CA ASP A 73 1.12 8.91 14.33
C ASP A 73 2.29 8.36 13.50
N THR A 74 2.14 8.41 12.17
CA THR A 74 3.03 7.78 11.20
C THR A 74 3.57 8.80 10.19
N ALA A 75 4.75 8.50 9.62
CA ALA A 75 5.37 9.23 8.52
C ALA A 75 5.79 8.25 7.42
N GLY A 76 5.31 8.46 6.19
CA GLY A 76 5.55 7.58 5.05
C GLY A 76 6.86 7.89 4.33
N CYS A 77 7.60 6.83 3.98
CA CYS A 77 8.74 6.89 3.07
C CYS A 77 8.43 6.04 1.82
N PHE A 78 8.19 6.73 0.71
CA PHE A 78 7.87 6.11 -0.57
C PHE A 78 9.11 5.88 -1.40
N GLY A 79 9.04 4.93 -2.37
CA GLY A 79 10.14 4.66 -3.27
C GLY A 79 10.51 5.87 -4.17
N PRO A 80 11.75 5.90 -4.70
CA PRO A 80 12.20 7.00 -5.55
C PRO A 80 11.50 7.05 -6.91
N LYS A 81 10.92 5.95 -7.35
CA LYS A 81 10.16 5.83 -8.60
C LYS A 81 8.69 5.53 -8.31
N ASN A 82 7.81 6.08 -9.13
CA ASN A 82 6.38 5.76 -9.09
C ASN A 82 6.05 4.42 -9.78
N SER A 83 4.76 4.07 -9.83
CA SER A 83 4.27 2.79 -10.37
C SER A 83 4.58 2.55 -11.85
N ILE A 84 4.84 3.59 -12.64
CA ILE A 84 5.26 3.48 -14.05
C ILE A 84 6.78 3.61 -14.27
N GLY A 85 7.59 3.62 -13.19
CA GLY A 85 9.05 3.65 -13.26
C GLY A 85 9.68 5.04 -13.41
N VAL A 86 8.91 6.12 -13.32
CA VAL A 86 9.43 7.49 -13.38
C VAL A 86 9.92 7.93 -12.02
N TRP A 87 11.14 8.53 -11.96
CA TRP A 87 11.68 9.14 -10.75
C TRP A 87 10.77 10.27 -10.25
N GLN A 88 10.56 10.36 -8.95
CA GLN A 88 9.75 11.38 -8.28
C GLN A 88 10.60 12.63 -8.02
N GLU A 89 11.01 13.27 -9.09
CA GLU A 89 11.84 14.49 -9.11
C GLU A 89 11.35 15.45 -10.21
N ASP A 90 11.86 16.68 -10.27
CA ASP A 90 11.49 17.68 -11.29
C ASP A 90 9.97 17.90 -11.38
N TRP A 91 9.37 18.19 -10.24
CA TRP A 91 7.93 18.34 -10.10
C TRP A 91 7.38 19.52 -10.92
N LYS A 92 6.24 19.30 -11.59
CA LYS A 92 5.59 20.28 -12.47
C LYS A 92 4.09 20.25 -12.25
N GLU A 93 3.46 21.41 -12.37
CA GLU A 93 2.01 21.55 -12.38
C GLU A 93 1.39 20.85 -13.59
N TYR A 94 0.35 20.09 -13.35
CA TYR A 94 -0.46 19.46 -14.39
C TYR A 94 -1.95 19.59 -14.04
N ARG A 95 -2.74 20.05 -15.03
CA ARG A 95 -4.20 20.14 -14.88
C ARG A 95 -4.86 18.81 -15.26
N MET A 96 -5.41 18.15 -14.26
CA MET A 96 -6.12 16.89 -14.45
C MET A 96 -7.45 17.08 -15.19
N PRO A 97 -8.01 16.02 -15.83
CA PRO A 97 -9.28 16.11 -16.58
C PRO A 97 -10.46 16.63 -15.77
N TRP A 98 -10.46 16.48 -14.44
CA TRP A 98 -11.50 17.03 -13.55
C TRP A 98 -11.23 18.48 -13.09
N GLY A 99 -10.23 19.14 -13.66
CA GLY A 99 -9.95 20.58 -13.46
C GLY A 99 -8.98 20.92 -12.33
N GLN A 100 -8.65 19.99 -11.41
CA GLN A 100 -7.67 20.20 -10.34
C GLN A 100 -6.27 20.33 -10.93
N VAL A 101 -5.46 21.25 -10.38
CA VAL A 101 -4.03 21.33 -10.65
C VAL A 101 -3.29 20.54 -9.58
N VAL A 102 -2.42 19.64 -10.00
CA VAL A 102 -1.59 18.80 -9.12
C VAL A 102 -0.12 18.90 -9.51
N MET A 103 0.78 18.51 -8.60
CA MET A 103 2.20 18.34 -8.89
C MET A 103 2.49 16.90 -9.28
N LEU A 104 3.03 16.69 -10.48
CA LEU A 104 3.49 15.40 -10.99
C LEU A 104 4.96 15.49 -11.40
N PRO A 105 5.73 14.37 -11.37
CA PRO A 105 7.06 14.36 -11.99
C PRO A 105 6.97 14.79 -13.45
N ALA A 106 7.81 15.74 -13.87
CA ALA A 106 7.73 16.36 -15.20
C ALA A 106 7.76 15.33 -16.32
N LYS A 107 8.64 14.32 -16.21
CA LYS A 107 8.77 13.25 -17.20
C LYS A 107 7.47 12.43 -17.38
N MET A 108 6.69 12.25 -16.31
CA MET A 108 5.37 11.62 -16.39
C MET A 108 4.35 12.56 -17.01
N ALA A 109 4.23 13.79 -16.50
CA ALA A 109 3.27 14.78 -16.98
C ALA A 109 3.45 15.09 -18.48
N ASP A 110 4.70 15.22 -18.93
CA ASP A 110 5.03 15.48 -20.34
C ASP A 110 4.78 14.28 -21.26
N SER A 111 4.70 13.09 -20.70
CA SER A 111 4.46 11.86 -21.46
C SER A 111 2.97 11.59 -21.73
N PHE A 112 2.07 12.21 -21.03
CA PHE A 112 0.64 11.93 -21.20
C PHE A 112 0.14 12.16 -22.61
N THR A 113 -0.77 11.29 -23.06
CA THR A 113 -1.51 11.45 -24.33
C THR A 113 -3.00 11.24 -24.09
N GLU A 114 -3.80 12.07 -24.74
CA GLU A 114 -5.25 11.93 -24.76
C GLU A 114 -5.67 11.16 -26.00
N LYS A 115 -6.45 10.11 -25.82
CA LYS A 115 -6.99 9.29 -26.91
C LYS A 115 -8.29 8.63 -26.47
N ASP A 116 -9.28 8.57 -27.34
CA ASP A 116 -10.57 7.88 -27.12
C ASP A 116 -11.22 8.24 -25.76
N GLY A 117 -11.19 9.53 -25.41
CA GLY A 117 -11.73 10.06 -24.15
C GLY A 117 -10.95 9.66 -22.89
N GLY A 118 -9.79 9.03 -23.01
CA GLY A 118 -8.94 8.63 -21.88
C GLY A 118 -7.58 9.30 -21.89
N LEU A 119 -6.95 9.39 -20.71
CA LEU A 119 -5.58 9.84 -20.53
C LEU A 119 -4.67 8.62 -20.36
N TYR A 120 -3.62 8.55 -21.18
CA TYR A 120 -2.69 7.42 -21.20
C TYR A 120 -1.34 7.82 -20.64
N SER A 121 -0.70 6.91 -19.89
CA SER A 121 0.68 7.01 -19.46
C SER A 121 1.53 5.83 -19.94
N TYR A 122 2.84 5.99 -19.92
CA TYR A 122 3.79 5.11 -20.60
C TYR A 122 4.89 4.66 -19.64
N PRO A 123 5.46 3.45 -19.84
CA PRO A 123 6.58 2.97 -19.04
C PRO A 123 7.72 4.01 -19.04
N GLU A 124 8.19 4.38 -17.85
CA GLU A 124 9.25 5.38 -17.66
C GLU A 124 9.00 6.73 -18.37
N GLY A 125 7.74 7.04 -18.74
CA GLY A 125 7.38 8.24 -19.50
C GLY A 125 7.84 8.21 -20.98
N ASP A 126 8.08 7.04 -21.56
CA ASP A 126 8.56 6.89 -22.93
C ASP A 126 7.42 6.62 -23.92
N ARG A 127 7.01 7.64 -24.66
CA ARG A 127 5.96 7.56 -25.70
C ARG A 127 6.30 6.70 -26.93
N SER A 128 7.53 6.27 -27.09
CA SER A 128 7.91 5.36 -28.16
C SER A 128 7.44 3.93 -27.91
N LEU A 129 7.00 3.64 -26.67
CA LEU A 129 6.49 2.35 -26.21
C LEU A 129 4.94 2.34 -26.23
N PRO A 130 4.31 1.16 -26.20
CA PRO A 130 2.89 1.06 -25.91
C PRO A 130 2.55 1.62 -24.52
N PRO A 131 1.36 2.24 -24.34
CA PRO A 131 0.94 2.72 -23.04
C PRO A 131 0.80 1.56 -22.04
N SER A 132 1.11 1.84 -20.78
CA SER A 132 1.02 0.86 -19.68
C SER A 132 -0.11 1.14 -18.69
N CYS A 133 -0.65 2.37 -18.71
CA CYS A 133 -1.81 2.71 -17.89
C CYS A 133 -2.75 3.63 -18.65
N ARG A 134 -4.03 3.58 -18.28
CA ARG A 134 -5.09 4.42 -18.83
C ARG A 134 -5.99 4.93 -17.71
N MET A 135 -6.28 6.22 -17.71
CA MET A 135 -7.37 6.81 -16.97
C MET A 135 -8.57 6.97 -17.93
N PRO A 136 -9.67 6.22 -17.76
CA PRO A 136 -10.87 6.38 -18.58
C PRO A 136 -11.51 7.76 -18.40
N GLU A 137 -12.34 8.18 -19.33
CA GLU A 137 -13.13 9.41 -19.23
C GLU A 137 -13.96 9.41 -17.94
N ARG A 138 -13.97 10.53 -17.22
CA ARG A 138 -14.68 10.73 -15.94
C ARG A 138 -14.20 9.86 -14.78
N CYS A 139 -13.07 9.16 -14.95
CA CYS A 139 -12.38 8.48 -13.84
C CYS A 139 -11.37 9.40 -13.15
N TYR A 140 -10.93 8.98 -11.97
CA TYR A 140 -10.02 9.74 -11.11
C TYR A 140 -8.71 9.01 -10.83
N PHE A 141 -8.45 7.87 -11.48
CA PHE A 141 -7.25 7.03 -11.29
C PHE A 141 -6.92 6.29 -12.58
N PHE A 142 -5.70 5.76 -12.66
CA PHE A 142 -5.22 4.99 -13.80
C PHE A 142 -5.37 3.50 -13.57
N ASP A 143 -6.00 2.80 -14.50
CA ASP A 143 -5.94 1.35 -14.61
C ASP A 143 -4.67 0.93 -15.33
N SER A 144 -4.01 -0.11 -14.83
CA SER A 144 -2.89 -0.74 -15.54
C SER A 144 -3.42 -1.49 -16.78
N ILE A 145 -2.73 -1.32 -17.89
CA ILE A 145 -3.02 -2.05 -19.14
C ILE A 145 -2.25 -3.35 -19.12
N GLU A 146 -2.96 -4.46 -19.20
CA GLU A 146 -2.34 -5.78 -19.35
C GLU A 146 -1.62 -5.86 -20.70
N ARG A 147 -0.34 -6.23 -20.66
CA ARG A 147 0.53 -6.30 -21.83
C ARG A 147 1.10 -7.72 -21.96
N GLN A 148 0.27 -8.74 -21.71
CA GLN A 148 0.62 -10.14 -21.95
C GLN A 148 0.81 -10.35 -23.44
N ASP A 149 1.97 -10.87 -23.86
CA ASP A 149 2.28 -11.14 -25.26
C ASP A 149 1.91 -12.60 -25.60
N GLY A 150 0.70 -12.77 -26.12
CA GLY A 150 0.17 -14.06 -26.54
C GLY A 150 -0.18 -15.03 -25.40
N GLU A 151 -0.37 -16.30 -25.75
CA GLU A 151 -0.56 -17.40 -24.81
C GLU A 151 0.77 -17.81 -24.18
N ILE A 152 0.74 -18.33 -22.94
CA ILE A 152 1.93 -18.84 -22.28
C ILE A 152 2.37 -20.15 -22.95
N ASP A 153 3.60 -20.15 -23.42
CA ASP A 153 4.28 -21.33 -23.94
C ASP A 153 5.11 -21.98 -22.80
N ASP A 154 4.58 -23.05 -22.23
CA ASP A 154 5.20 -23.71 -21.08
C ASP A 154 6.60 -24.30 -21.40
N ASP A 155 6.86 -24.67 -22.67
CA ASP A 155 8.15 -25.22 -23.09
C ASP A 155 9.26 -24.14 -23.14
N ASN A 156 8.88 -22.87 -23.29
CA ASN A 156 9.78 -21.72 -23.38
C ASN A 156 9.66 -20.73 -22.21
N LEU A 157 8.85 -21.04 -21.21
CA LEU A 157 8.65 -20.16 -20.05
C LEU A 157 9.93 -20.11 -19.20
N ASN A 158 10.45 -18.89 -18.99
CA ASN A 158 11.70 -18.67 -18.25
C ASN A 158 11.45 -17.80 -17.02
N VAL A 159 11.90 -18.24 -15.86
CA VAL A 159 11.76 -17.51 -14.59
C VAL A 159 12.35 -16.10 -14.64
N GLU A 160 13.47 -15.91 -15.35
CA GLU A 160 14.09 -14.60 -15.54
C GLU A 160 13.16 -13.56 -16.18
N ASP A 161 12.17 -14.00 -16.96
CA ASP A 161 11.22 -13.12 -17.60
C ASP A 161 10.23 -12.49 -16.61
N ASN A 162 9.96 -13.14 -15.48
CA ASN A 162 9.18 -12.59 -14.36
C ASN A 162 10.04 -11.89 -13.30
N LEU A 163 11.37 -11.90 -13.45
CA LEU A 163 12.30 -11.22 -12.55
C LEU A 163 12.84 -9.88 -13.10
N GLN A 164 12.31 -9.38 -14.22
CA GLN A 164 12.79 -8.15 -14.87
C GLN A 164 12.78 -6.91 -13.96
N GLU A 165 11.88 -6.86 -12.96
CA GLU A 165 11.76 -5.75 -12.00
C GLU A 165 12.69 -5.88 -10.80
N TYR A 166 13.31 -7.03 -10.62
CA TYR A 166 14.08 -7.36 -9.43
C TYR A 166 15.57 -7.37 -9.75
N GLY A 167 16.34 -6.71 -8.91
CA GLY A 167 17.79 -6.61 -9.06
C GLY A 167 18.42 -6.03 -7.80
N ASP A 168 19.74 -5.97 -7.79
CA ASP A 168 20.46 -5.35 -6.69
C ASP A 168 20.22 -3.85 -6.64
N ILE A 169 19.95 -3.35 -5.44
CA ILE A 169 19.74 -1.92 -5.20
C ILE A 169 21.02 -1.13 -5.47
N ASP A 170 20.90 -0.01 -6.18
CA ASP A 170 22.00 0.88 -6.50
C ASP A 170 22.27 1.96 -5.41
N ASP A 171 23.44 2.59 -5.46
CA ASP A 171 23.87 3.59 -4.50
C ASP A 171 22.99 4.85 -4.53
N LYS A 172 22.47 5.26 -5.71
CA LYS A 172 21.55 6.40 -5.82
C LYS A 172 20.27 6.13 -5.03
N THR A 173 19.73 4.93 -5.15
CA THR A 173 18.53 4.50 -4.43
C THR A 173 18.79 4.37 -2.93
N LEU A 174 19.96 3.84 -2.51
CA LEU A 174 20.35 3.80 -1.09
C LEU A 174 20.48 5.21 -0.49
N GLN A 175 21.13 6.13 -1.21
CA GLN A 175 21.24 7.53 -0.75
C GLN A 175 19.88 8.23 -0.66
N TYR A 176 18.97 7.94 -1.57
CA TYR A 176 17.59 8.42 -1.50
C TYR A 176 16.91 7.92 -0.21
N TRP A 177 16.98 6.60 0.06
CA TRP A 177 16.38 6.04 1.27
C TRP A 177 16.93 6.64 2.55
N LYS A 178 18.26 6.84 2.60
CA LYS A 178 18.88 7.54 3.73
C LYS A 178 18.28 8.93 3.93
N THR A 179 18.17 9.70 2.87
CA THR A 179 17.67 11.08 2.93
C THR A 179 16.23 11.16 3.42
N VAL A 180 15.33 10.32 2.87
CA VAL A 180 13.90 10.38 3.22
C VAL A 180 13.63 9.83 4.61
N THR A 181 14.33 8.77 5.04
CA THR A 181 14.17 8.20 6.37
C THR A 181 14.80 9.08 7.46
N ASP A 182 15.95 9.71 7.22
CA ASP A 182 16.55 10.70 8.13
C ASP A 182 15.62 11.90 8.37
N ARG A 183 14.87 12.33 7.33
CA ARG A 183 13.86 13.38 7.46
C ARG A 183 12.65 12.91 8.24
N ALA A 184 12.08 11.76 7.89
CA ALA A 184 10.89 11.21 8.52
C ALA A 184 11.11 10.92 10.02
N ALA A 185 12.27 10.40 10.39
CA ALA A 185 12.62 10.10 11.79
C ALA A 185 12.61 11.35 12.71
N LYS A 186 12.82 12.55 12.15
CA LYS A 186 12.80 13.81 12.92
C LYS A 186 11.40 14.29 13.27
N THR A 187 10.36 13.73 12.68
CA THR A 187 8.97 14.15 12.94
C THR A 187 8.41 13.68 14.28
N GLY A 188 9.06 12.72 14.95
CA GLY A 188 8.55 12.08 16.16
C GLY A 188 7.41 11.09 15.91
N ARG A 189 7.05 10.85 14.62
CA ARG A 189 6.10 9.83 14.17
C ARG A 189 6.83 8.52 13.88
N ALA A 190 6.10 7.40 13.87
CA ALA A 190 6.66 6.12 13.43
C ALA A 190 6.87 6.13 11.91
N VAL A 191 8.03 5.71 11.47
CA VAL A 191 8.40 5.70 10.05
C VAL A 191 7.95 4.39 9.40
N VAL A 192 7.12 4.50 8.37
CA VAL A 192 6.67 3.38 7.53
C VAL A 192 7.35 3.49 6.17
N ALA A 193 8.11 2.48 5.77
CA ALA A 193 8.88 2.48 4.52
C ALA A 193 8.50 1.34 3.59
N GLY A 194 8.34 1.64 2.29
CA GLY A 194 8.07 0.67 1.24
C GLY A 194 9.28 0.52 0.31
N PHE A 195 10.26 -0.30 0.69
CA PHE A 195 11.51 -0.45 -0.06
C PHE A 195 11.36 -1.13 -1.43
N GLY A 196 10.27 -1.88 -1.63
CA GLY A 196 10.04 -2.66 -2.86
C GLY A 196 10.79 -4.00 -2.86
N GLY A 197 10.61 -4.76 -3.95
CA GLY A 197 11.32 -6.02 -4.17
C GLY A 197 10.79 -7.25 -3.41
N MET A 198 10.00 -7.05 -2.36
CA MET A 198 9.52 -8.10 -1.46
C MET A 198 8.12 -8.63 -1.78
N ALA A 199 7.42 -8.02 -2.73
CA ALA A 199 6.03 -8.38 -3.05
C ALA A 199 5.98 -9.65 -3.92
N LEU A 200 5.78 -10.80 -3.29
CA LEU A 200 5.64 -12.09 -3.98
C LEU A 200 4.23 -12.19 -4.59
N GLY A 201 4.15 -12.29 -5.92
CA GLY A 201 2.90 -12.48 -6.64
C GLY A 201 1.88 -11.36 -6.49
N ASP A 202 2.32 -10.14 -6.24
CA ASP A 202 1.45 -8.96 -6.19
C ASP A 202 0.92 -8.65 -7.58
N VAL A 203 -0.40 -8.76 -7.76
CA VAL A 203 -1.07 -8.59 -9.06
C VAL A 203 -0.85 -7.20 -9.66
N ALA A 204 -0.65 -6.17 -8.84
CA ALA A 204 -0.29 -4.84 -9.32
C ALA A 204 1.13 -4.79 -9.91
N ARG A 205 1.99 -5.73 -9.52
CA ARG A 205 3.36 -5.87 -10.01
C ARG A 205 3.46 -6.88 -11.16
N ILE A 206 2.66 -7.93 -11.17
CA ILE A 206 2.63 -8.91 -12.26
C ILE A 206 2.37 -8.23 -13.60
N ILE A 207 1.43 -7.29 -13.69
CA ILE A 207 1.14 -6.53 -14.93
C ILE A 207 2.34 -5.68 -15.37
N SER A 208 3.22 -5.29 -14.46
CA SER A 208 4.48 -4.54 -14.69
C SER A 208 4.33 -3.27 -15.52
N PRO A 209 3.59 -2.27 -15.05
CA PRO A 209 3.38 -1.03 -15.81
C PRO A 209 4.68 -0.23 -16.05
N ALA A 210 5.71 -0.44 -15.24
CA ALA A 210 7.02 0.21 -15.37
C ALA A 210 7.93 -0.45 -16.42
N ILE A 211 7.73 -1.73 -16.73
CA ILE A 211 8.64 -2.47 -17.62
C ILE A 211 8.39 -2.10 -19.08
N ARG A 212 9.45 -1.77 -19.81
CA ARG A 212 9.40 -1.33 -21.21
C ARG A 212 8.86 -2.42 -22.14
N LYS A 213 9.34 -3.66 -21.99
CA LYS A 213 8.92 -4.86 -22.73
C LYS A 213 8.74 -6.01 -21.72
N PRO A 214 7.54 -6.11 -21.10
CA PRO A 214 7.27 -7.17 -20.15
C PRO A 214 7.26 -8.54 -20.85
N ARG A 215 7.89 -9.52 -20.21
CA ARG A 215 7.94 -10.92 -20.64
C ARG A 215 7.49 -11.83 -19.50
N GLY A 216 7.24 -13.09 -19.80
CA GLY A 216 6.76 -14.06 -18.83
C GLY A 216 5.26 -13.93 -18.56
N ILE A 217 4.81 -14.27 -17.38
CA ILE A 217 3.40 -14.19 -16.97
C ILE A 217 3.07 -12.77 -16.54
N ARG A 218 2.21 -12.08 -17.30
CA ARG A 218 1.86 -10.66 -17.12
C ARG A 218 0.34 -10.40 -17.09
N SER A 219 -0.46 -11.46 -17.15
CA SER A 219 -1.91 -11.46 -16.96
C SER A 219 -2.25 -11.85 -15.53
N VAL A 220 -3.20 -11.15 -14.90
CA VAL A 220 -3.69 -11.47 -13.55
C VAL A 220 -4.36 -12.84 -13.53
N ALA A 221 -5.17 -13.15 -14.55
CA ALA A 221 -5.84 -14.43 -14.65
C ALA A 221 -4.83 -15.58 -14.82
N GLU A 222 -3.86 -15.41 -15.72
CA GLU A 222 -2.81 -16.40 -15.96
C GLU A 222 -1.92 -16.61 -14.73
N TRP A 223 -1.66 -15.54 -13.97
CA TRP A 223 -0.93 -15.64 -12.71
C TRP A 223 -1.62 -16.56 -11.71
N TYR A 224 -2.93 -16.33 -11.44
CA TYR A 224 -3.66 -17.19 -10.49
C TYR A 224 -3.83 -18.63 -11.00
N MET A 225 -4.02 -18.85 -12.30
CA MET A 225 -3.99 -20.19 -12.88
C MET A 225 -2.63 -20.84 -12.65
N SER A 226 -1.55 -20.11 -12.79
CA SER A 226 -0.18 -20.62 -12.60
C SER A 226 0.10 -21.07 -11.17
N THR A 227 -0.58 -20.52 -10.16
CA THR A 227 -0.47 -21.04 -8.79
C THR A 227 -0.91 -22.50 -8.65
N VAL A 228 -1.67 -23.02 -9.60
CA VAL A 228 -2.17 -24.40 -9.62
C VAL A 228 -1.46 -25.24 -10.67
N CYS A 229 -1.28 -24.71 -11.89
CA CYS A 229 -0.74 -25.51 -13.01
C CYS A 229 0.79 -25.39 -13.17
N ARG A 230 1.45 -24.38 -12.56
CA ARG A 230 2.90 -24.15 -12.66
C ARG A 230 3.56 -23.89 -11.28
N PRO A 231 3.29 -24.72 -10.24
CA PRO A 231 3.80 -24.43 -8.90
C PRO A 231 5.33 -24.39 -8.83
N ASP A 232 6.03 -25.25 -9.57
CA ASP A 232 7.49 -25.31 -9.56
C ASP A 232 8.11 -24.06 -10.17
N TYR A 233 7.52 -23.51 -11.23
CA TYR A 233 7.94 -22.23 -11.81
C TYR A 233 7.81 -21.09 -10.80
N ILE A 234 6.69 -21.03 -10.08
CA ILE A 234 6.45 -20.00 -9.07
C ILE A 234 7.41 -20.15 -7.90
N LYS A 235 7.66 -21.37 -7.44
CA LYS A 235 8.64 -21.65 -6.36
C LYS A 235 10.04 -21.19 -6.73
N GLU A 236 10.51 -21.51 -7.92
CA GLU A 236 11.82 -21.07 -8.40
C GLU A 236 11.91 -19.54 -8.50
N MET A 237 10.86 -18.90 -9.04
CA MET A 237 10.79 -17.43 -9.12
C MET A 237 10.82 -16.79 -7.73
N PHE A 238 10.02 -17.29 -6.79
CA PHE A 238 9.99 -16.74 -5.43
C PHE A 238 11.28 -16.97 -4.66
N ASP A 239 11.95 -18.10 -4.86
CA ASP A 239 13.25 -18.35 -4.22
C ASP A 239 14.29 -17.31 -4.68
N ARG A 240 14.43 -17.12 -5.99
CA ARG A 240 15.34 -16.11 -6.56
C ARG A 240 14.98 -14.68 -6.14
N GLN A 241 13.69 -14.32 -6.19
CA GLN A 241 13.23 -13.01 -5.75
C GLN A 241 13.52 -12.76 -4.27
N THR A 242 13.31 -13.77 -3.41
CA THR A 242 13.58 -13.71 -1.97
C THR A 242 15.08 -13.52 -1.68
N ASP A 243 15.95 -14.21 -2.42
CA ASP A 243 17.39 -14.02 -2.28
C ASP A 243 17.85 -12.61 -2.66
N ILE A 244 17.28 -12.05 -3.75
CA ILE A 244 17.54 -10.66 -4.15
C ILE A 244 17.02 -9.69 -3.06
N ALA A 245 15.82 -9.93 -2.55
CA ALA A 245 15.21 -9.09 -1.52
C ALA A 245 16.06 -9.05 -0.24
N ILE A 246 16.54 -10.19 0.23
CA ILE A 246 17.41 -10.28 1.43
C ILE A 246 18.72 -9.53 1.22
N ARG A 247 19.41 -9.74 0.10
CA ARG A 247 20.64 -8.97 -0.20
C ARG A 247 20.40 -7.46 -0.23
N ASN A 248 19.26 -7.03 -0.73
CA ASN A 248 18.88 -5.61 -0.73
C ASN A 248 18.54 -5.12 0.68
N LEU A 249 17.84 -5.91 1.49
CA LEU A 249 17.53 -5.57 2.88
C LEU A 249 18.80 -5.38 3.72
N GLU A 250 19.85 -6.19 3.52
CA GLU A 250 21.16 -6.02 4.16
C GLU A 250 21.75 -4.63 3.88
N LYS A 251 21.77 -4.22 2.60
CA LYS A 251 22.29 -2.90 2.18
C LYS A 251 21.42 -1.76 2.70
N ILE A 252 20.09 -1.92 2.66
CA ILE A 252 19.14 -0.92 3.14
C ILE A 252 19.28 -0.76 4.64
N TRP A 253 19.31 -1.86 5.42
CA TRP A 253 19.48 -1.81 6.86
C TRP A 253 20.80 -1.11 7.26
N ALA A 254 21.91 -1.45 6.60
CA ALA A 254 23.19 -0.78 6.81
C ALA A 254 23.14 0.74 6.55
N THR A 255 22.20 1.18 5.71
CA THR A 255 22.04 2.59 5.29
C THR A 255 21.08 3.38 6.18
N VAL A 256 19.91 2.81 6.53
CA VAL A 256 18.83 3.53 7.21
C VAL A 256 18.70 3.18 8.70
N GLY A 257 19.16 2.01 9.13
CA GLY A 257 19.17 1.55 10.52
C GLY A 257 17.81 1.68 11.22
N ASP A 258 17.83 2.19 12.46
CA ASP A 258 16.65 2.35 13.34
C ASP A 258 15.75 3.56 12.99
N ASN A 259 15.98 4.23 11.86
CA ASN A 259 15.09 5.30 11.39
C ASN A 259 13.71 4.77 10.99
N VAL A 260 13.59 3.49 10.66
CA VAL A 260 12.34 2.85 10.22
C VAL A 260 11.74 2.02 11.35
N ASP A 261 10.42 2.05 11.49
CA ASP A 261 9.67 1.26 12.48
C ASP A 261 8.88 0.13 11.81
N VAL A 262 8.35 0.38 10.61
CA VAL A 262 7.51 -0.57 9.87
C VAL A 262 7.95 -0.66 8.42
N VAL A 263 8.08 -1.89 7.92
CA VAL A 263 8.37 -2.18 6.50
C VAL A 263 7.13 -2.72 5.82
N TYR A 264 6.67 -2.01 4.79
CA TYR A 264 5.64 -2.50 3.87
C TYR A 264 6.25 -3.58 2.97
N VAL A 265 5.93 -4.84 3.26
CA VAL A 265 6.52 -6.00 2.57
C VAL A 265 5.77 -6.31 1.29
N CYS A 266 4.45 -6.40 1.34
CA CYS A 266 3.69 -6.93 0.22
C CYS A 266 2.25 -6.39 0.16
N GLY A 267 1.77 -6.14 -1.08
CA GLY A 267 0.39 -5.81 -1.42
C GLY A 267 -0.35 -6.90 -2.19
N ALA A 268 0.14 -8.15 -2.21
CA ALA A 268 -0.53 -9.23 -2.92
C ALA A 268 -1.89 -9.56 -2.31
N ASP A 269 -2.95 -9.41 -3.09
CA ASP A 269 -4.32 -9.72 -2.70
C ASP A 269 -4.61 -11.21 -2.92
N PHE A 270 -5.21 -11.86 -1.92
CA PHE A 270 -5.59 -13.26 -1.99
C PHE A 270 -7.11 -13.46 -1.88
N GLY A 271 -7.88 -12.39 -1.78
CA GLY A 271 -9.32 -12.45 -1.60
C GLY A 271 -10.14 -11.56 -2.53
N THR A 272 -11.36 -12.03 -2.80
CA THR A 272 -12.45 -11.25 -3.39
C THR A 272 -13.43 -10.81 -2.31
N GLN A 273 -14.56 -10.18 -2.68
CA GLN A 273 -15.64 -9.86 -1.73
C GLN A 273 -16.28 -11.13 -1.10
N THR A 274 -16.22 -12.28 -1.77
CA THR A 274 -17.00 -13.47 -1.42
C THR A 274 -16.16 -14.72 -1.10
N GLY A 275 -14.85 -14.68 -1.30
CA GLY A 275 -13.95 -15.81 -1.04
C GLY A 275 -12.51 -15.49 -1.43
N GLN A 276 -11.61 -16.43 -1.19
CA GLN A 276 -10.20 -16.32 -1.54
C GLN A 276 -9.91 -16.81 -2.97
N PHE A 277 -8.83 -16.32 -3.58
CA PHE A 277 -8.31 -16.76 -4.88
C PHE A 277 -7.54 -18.08 -4.81
N LEU A 278 -6.96 -18.40 -3.66
CA LEU A 278 -6.15 -19.59 -3.47
C LEU A 278 -6.58 -20.36 -2.20
N SER A 279 -6.28 -21.64 -2.16
CA SER A 279 -6.55 -22.47 -0.98
C SER A 279 -5.55 -22.19 0.14
N VAL A 280 -5.91 -22.61 1.36
CA VAL A 280 -4.98 -22.58 2.50
C VAL A 280 -3.71 -23.38 2.18
N ASP A 281 -3.88 -24.58 1.59
CA ASP A 281 -2.75 -25.43 1.21
C ASP A 281 -1.82 -24.75 0.20
N THR A 282 -2.39 -24.05 -0.81
CA THR A 282 -1.61 -23.28 -1.78
C THR A 282 -0.85 -22.13 -1.11
N LEU A 283 -1.46 -21.44 -0.12
CA LEU A 283 -0.76 -20.42 0.65
C LEU A 283 0.46 -20.99 1.37
N TYR A 284 0.30 -22.13 2.05
CA TYR A 284 1.39 -22.78 2.79
C TYR A 284 2.47 -23.36 1.88
N ASP A 285 2.11 -23.86 0.71
CA ASP A 285 3.06 -24.44 -0.25
C ASP A 285 3.86 -23.37 -1.03
N LEU A 286 3.18 -22.30 -1.52
CA LEU A 286 3.79 -21.34 -2.43
C LEU A 286 4.24 -20.03 -1.78
N TYR A 287 3.62 -19.58 -0.67
CA TYR A 287 3.88 -18.22 -0.18
C TYR A 287 4.52 -18.19 1.21
N VAL A 288 4.01 -18.99 2.15
CA VAL A 288 4.48 -18.99 3.53
C VAL A 288 5.99 -19.21 3.66
N PRO A 289 6.63 -20.18 2.96
CA PRO A 289 8.07 -20.41 3.12
C PRO A 289 8.92 -19.20 2.76
N TYR A 290 8.58 -18.51 1.68
CA TYR A 290 9.34 -17.38 1.17
C TYR A 290 9.10 -16.10 1.96
N TYR A 291 7.84 -15.82 2.35
CA TYR A 291 7.55 -14.71 3.27
C TYR A 291 8.20 -14.93 4.62
N ARG A 292 8.17 -16.15 5.15
CA ARG A 292 8.85 -16.47 6.42
C ARG A 292 10.35 -16.22 6.32
N LYS A 293 11.00 -16.66 5.25
CA LYS A 293 12.43 -16.42 5.02
C LYS A 293 12.81 -14.94 5.08
N MET A 294 12.00 -14.06 4.44
CA MET A 294 12.19 -12.60 4.49
C MET A 294 11.88 -12.00 5.86
N ASN A 295 10.74 -12.36 6.44
CA ASN A 295 10.30 -11.82 7.73
C ASN A 295 11.23 -12.26 8.87
N ASP A 296 11.69 -13.51 8.87
CA ASP A 296 12.69 -14.01 9.83
C ASP A 296 13.99 -13.22 9.73
N TRP A 297 14.48 -12.94 8.51
CA TRP A 297 15.65 -12.09 8.32
C TRP A 297 15.43 -10.69 8.92
N ILE A 298 14.28 -10.05 8.64
CA ILE A 298 13.94 -8.72 9.17
C ILE A 298 13.93 -8.75 10.70
N HIS A 299 13.23 -9.71 11.32
CA HIS A 299 13.11 -9.80 12.77
C HIS A 299 14.42 -10.15 13.49
N GLN A 300 15.32 -10.91 12.85
CA GLN A 300 16.61 -11.28 13.43
C GLN A 300 17.65 -10.17 13.36
N HIS A 301 17.55 -9.29 12.36
CA HIS A 301 18.59 -8.28 12.09
C HIS A 301 18.14 -6.86 12.40
N THR A 302 16.85 -6.60 12.55
CA THR A 302 16.29 -5.25 12.70
C THR A 302 15.26 -5.18 13.82
N SER A 303 14.86 -3.96 14.20
CA SER A 303 13.71 -3.71 15.07
C SER A 303 12.41 -3.47 14.29
N TRP A 304 12.42 -3.62 12.96
CA TRP A 304 11.30 -3.31 12.10
C TRP A 304 10.16 -4.34 12.23
N LYS A 305 8.93 -3.86 12.08
CA LYS A 305 7.73 -4.67 11.99
C LYS A 305 7.29 -4.84 10.54
N THR A 306 6.79 -6.01 10.20
CA THR A 306 6.45 -6.41 8.84
C THR A 306 4.98 -6.20 8.54
N PHE A 307 4.67 -5.50 7.45
CA PHE A 307 3.33 -5.08 7.06
C PHE A 307 2.88 -5.83 5.81
N LYS A 308 1.78 -6.59 5.93
CA LYS A 308 1.10 -7.27 4.83
C LYS A 308 -0.20 -6.55 4.49
N HIS A 309 -0.33 -6.12 3.24
CA HIS A 309 -1.63 -5.76 2.68
C HIS A 309 -2.22 -6.95 1.94
N CYS A 310 -3.50 -7.23 2.16
CA CYS A 310 -4.24 -8.28 1.49
C CYS A 310 -5.74 -8.01 1.56
N CYS A 311 -6.34 -7.58 0.45
CA CYS A 311 -7.77 -7.31 0.36
C CYS A 311 -8.63 -8.58 0.37
N GLY A 312 -9.90 -8.41 0.71
CA GLY A 312 -10.97 -9.38 0.48
C GLY A 312 -11.31 -10.29 1.66
N ALA A 313 -12.06 -11.33 1.33
CA ALA A 313 -12.53 -12.35 2.25
C ALA A 313 -11.41 -13.38 2.53
N ILE A 314 -10.45 -13.00 3.35
CA ILE A 314 -9.21 -13.75 3.61
C ILE A 314 -9.18 -14.44 4.98
N TYR A 315 -10.30 -14.48 5.69
CA TYR A 315 -10.37 -15.07 7.03
C TYR A 315 -9.64 -16.43 7.14
N PRO A 316 -9.82 -17.42 6.23
CA PRO A 316 -9.15 -18.72 6.32
C PRO A 316 -7.62 -18.65 6.15
N LEU A 317 -7.11 -17.55 5.57
CA LEU A 317 -5.69 -17.37 5.25
C LEU A 317 -4.90 -16.63 6.34
N ILE A 318 -5.60 -15.97 7.30
CA ILE A 318 -4.94 -15.11 8.31
C ILE A 318 -3.96 -15.92 9.17
N GLY A 319 -4.30 -17.15 9.56
CA GLY A 319 -3.39 -18.02 10.29
C GLY A 319 -2.07 -18.26 9.55
N GLY A 320 -2.15 -18.52 8.23
CA GLY A 320 -0.96 -18.71 7.39
C GLY A 320 -0.11 -17.42 7.24
N LEU A 321 -0.74 -16.23 7.24
CA LEU A 321 -0.02 -14.96 7.23
C LEU A 321 0.72 -14.72 8.57
N ILE A 322 0.10 -15.07 9.69
CA ILE A 322 0.74 -15.05 11.02
C ILE A 322 1.94 -16.03 11.03
N ASP A 323 1.74 -17.25 10.54
CA ASP A 323 2.80 -18.26 10.45
C ASP A 323 3.92 -17.86 9.50
N ALA A 324 3.64 -17.04 8.49
CA ALA A 324 4.66 -16.42 7.64
C ALA A 324 5.45 -15.30 8.32
N GLY A 325 5.12 -14.95 9.56
CA GLY A 325 5.85 -13.97 10.37
C GLY A 325 5.41 -12.52 10.15
N PHE A 326 4.21 -12.26 9.61
CA PHE A 326 3.72 -10.88 9.51
C PHE A 326 3.24 -10.36 10.86
N ASP A 327 3.69 -9.15 11.24
CA ASP A 327 3.25 -8.44 12.45
C ASP A 327 1.95 -7.68 12.23
N ILE A 328 1.68 -7.24 10.98
CA ILE A 328 0.59 -6.31 10.64
C ILE A 328 -0.20 -6.84 9.46
N LEU A 329 -1.53 -6.81 9.58
CA LEU A 329 -2.49 -7.08 8.51
C LEU A 329 -3.30 -5.83 8.17
N ASN A 330 -3.32 -5.46 6.90
CA ASN A 330 -4.10 -4.39 6.29
C ASN A 330 -4.78 -4.94 5.00
N PRO A 331 -5.96 -4.49 4.60
CA PRO A 331 -6.73 -3.37 5.13
C PRO A 331 -7.76 -3.77 6.21
N VAL A 332 -7.97 -5.00 6.52
CA VAL A 332 -9.09 -5.54 7.30
C VAL A 332 -10.43 -5.18 6.64
N GLN A 333 -10.74 -5.86 5.54
CA GLN A 333 -11.91 -5.54 4.72
C GLN A 333 -13.21 -6.08 5.35
N ILE A 334 -13.72 -5.36 6.35
CA ILE A 334 -14.87 -5.74 7.21
C ILE A 334 -16.18 -5.97 6.44
N ALA A 335 -16.30 -5.46 5.21
CA ALA A 335 -17.45 -5.68 4.34
C ALA A 335 -17.38 -6.99 3.54
N ALA A 336 -16.23 -7.66 3.51
CA ALA A 336 -16.04 -8.92 2.82
C ALA A 336 -16.61 -10.09 3.65
N LYS A 337 -16.92 -11.19 2.95
CA LYS A 337 -17.50 -12.39 3.59
C LYS A 337 -16.58 -12.92 4.70
N ASP A 338 -17.18 -13.29 5.82
CA ASP A 338 -16.52 -13.87 7.01
C ASP A 338 -15.51 -12.96 7.74
N MET A 339 -15.38 -11.67 7.35
CA MET A 339 -14.48 -10.70 7.93
C MET A 339 -15.16 -9.90 9.08
N ASP A 340 -15.90 -10.57 9.96
CA ASP A 340 -16.54 -9.92 11.13
C ASP A 340 -15.50 -9.32 12.09
N PRO A 341 -15.58 -8.04 12.43
CA PRO A 341 -14.60 -7.34 13.26
C PRO A 341 -14.39 -7.96 14.65
N ARG A 342 -15.46 -8.41 15.32
CA ARG A 342 -15.35 -9.01 16.66
C ARG A 342 -14.64 -10.35 16.59
N ARG A 343 -15.07 -11.18 15.64
CA ARG A 343 -14.46 -12.49 15.41
C ARG A 343 -12.97 -12.37 15.09
N LEU A 344 -12.61 -11.44 14.21
CA LEU A 344 -11.21 -11.18 13.86
C LEU A 344 -10.39 -10.77 15.09
N LYS A 345 -10.92 -9.82 15.88
CA LYS A 345 -10.23 -9.35 17.07
C LYS A 345 -10.10 -10.43 18.14
N ASP A 346 -11.16 -11.19 18.39
CA ASP A 346 -11.17 -12.23 19.42
C ASP A 346 -10.25 -13.41 19.05
N GLU A 347 -10.10 -13.74 17.75
CA GLU A 347 -9.33 -14.90 17.29
C GLU A 347 -7.86 -14.59 16.99
N PHE A 348 -7.57 -13.42 16.43
CA PHE A 348 -6.22 -13.10 15.93
C PHE A 348 -5.58 -11.86 16.58
N GLY A 349 -6.35 -11.05 17.33
CA GLY A 349 -5.93 -9.73 17.78
C GLY A 349 -4.80 -9.71 18.81
N ASP A 350 -4.39 -10.85 19.35
CA ASP A 350 -3.22 -11.04 20.20
C ASP A 350 -1.95 -11.47 19.46
N ARG A 351 -2.10 -11.82 18.15
CA ARG A 351 -1.02 -12.38 17.33
C ARG A 351 -0.67 -11.54 16.09
N ILE A 352 -1.60 -10.68 15.65
CA ILE A 352 -1.38 -9.79 14.51
C ILE A 352 -2.03 -8.43 14.77
N THR A 353 -1.34 -7.35 14.46
CA THR A 353 -1.91 -6.01 14.55
C THR A 353 -2.80 -5.73 13.35
N PHE A 354 -4.04 -5.34 13.61
CA PHE A 354 -4.96 -4.87 12.57
C PHE A 354 -4.68 -3.39 12.24
N TRP A 355 -4.32 -3.13 10.99
CA TRP A 355 -4.05 -1.78 10.50
C TRP A 355 -5.06 -1.42 9.42
N GLY A 356 -6.14 -0.74 9.82
CA GLY A 356 -7.29 -0.45 8.97
C GLY A 356 -8.58 -1.06 9.50
N GLY A 357 -9.63 -1.06 8.66
CA GLY A 357 -10.95 -1.54 9.06
C GLY A 357 -11.72 -0.55 9.94
N GLY A 358 -11.28 0.72 9.98
CA GLY A 358 -11.87 1.75 10.84
C GLY A 358 -13.17 2.37 10.33
N VAL A 359 -13.46 2.24 9.03
CA VAL A 359 -14.74 2.60 8.39
C VAL A 359 -14.83 1.97 7.01
N ASP A 360 -16.05 1.58 6.61
CA ASP A 360 -16.33 1.04 5.27
C ASP A 360 -16.17 2.11 4.18
N THR A 361 -15.20 1.90 3.28
CA THR A 361 -14.89 2.79 2.15
C THR A 361 -15.75 2.55 0.92
N GLN A 362 -16.60 1.52 0.91
CA GLN A 362 -17.50 1.20 -0.21
C GLN A 362 -18.92 1.74 0.00
N LYS A 363 -19.35 1.95 1.25
CA LYS A 363 -20.72 2.36 1.59
C LYS A 363 -20.76 3.56 2.52
N THR A 364 -20.30 3.40 3.76
CA THR A 364 -20.50 4.41 4.81
C THR A 364 -19.72 5.67 4.52
N LEU A 365 -18.44 5.57 4.23
CA LEU A 365 -17.59 6.74 4.02
C LEU A 365 -18.00 7.56 2.78
N PRO A 366 -18.24 6.96 1.58
CA PRO A 366 -18.61 7.74 0.40
C PRO A 366 -20.10 8.14 0.33
N PHE A 367 -21.02 7.37 0.93
CA PHE A 367 -22.46 7.53 0.70
C PHE A 367 -23.30 7.70 1.97
N GLY A 368 -22.72 7.48 3.15
CA GLY A 368 -23.36 7.75 4.43
C GLY A 368 -23.36 9.23 4.79
N THR A 369 -24.08 9.57 5.86
CA THR A 369 -24.01 10.90 6.48
C THR A 369 -22.82 11.02 7.43
N PRO A 370 -22.38 12.24 7.80
CA PRO A 370 -21.39 12.42 8.87
C PRO A 370 -21.74 11.71 10.17
N ALA A 371 -23.03 11.59 10.50
CA ALA A 371 -23.49 10.87 11.69
C ALA A 371 -23.29 9.36 11.57
N ASP A 372 -23.52 8.77 10.40
CA ASP A 372 -23.27 7.35 10.12
C ASP A 372 -21.80 7.04 10.23
N VAL A 373 -20.94 7.91 9.67
CA VAL A 373 -19.48 7.79 9.77
C VAL A 373 -19.02 7.81 11.23
N ARG A 374 -19.51 8.80 12.03
CA ARG A 374 -19.18 8.88 13.47
C ARG A 374 -19.56 7.61 14.23
N ALA A 375 -20.76 7.09 13.96
CA ALA A 375 -21.26 5.89 14.61
C ALA A 375 -20.41 4.66 14.29
N GLU A 376 -20.06 4.48 13.02
CA GLU A 376 -19.23 3.33 12.59
C GLU A 376 -17.79 3.42 13.11
N VAL A 377 -17.17 4.60 13.05
CA VAL A 377 -15.83 4.85 13.60
C VAL A 377 -15.79 4.50 15.09
N LYS A 378 -16.73 5.00 15.90
CA LYS A 378 -16.81 4.67 17.34
C LYS A 378 -16.91 3.17 17.57
N LYS A 379 -17.85 2.51 16.87
CA LYS A 379 -18.08 1.07 16.96
C LYS A 379 -16.81 0.25 16.65
N LEU A 380 -16.09 0.60 15.57
CA LEU A 380 -14.92 -0.16 15.14
C LEU A 380 -13.69 0.11 16.02
N CYS A 381 -13.52 1.34 16.50
CA CYS A 381 -12.53 1.66 17.54
C CYS A 381 -12.78 0.89 18.84
N ASP A 382 -14.03 0.76 19.28
CA ASP A 382 -14.39 -0.03 20.48
C ASP A 382 -14.09 -1.52 20.32
N ILE A 383 -14.21 -2.06 19.09
CA ILE A 383 -13.93 -3.47 18.82
C ILE A 383 -12.42 -3.72 18.72
N PHE A 384 -11.75 -3.03 17.82
CA PHE A 384 -10.35 -3.30 17.49
C PHE A 384 -9.36 -2.69 18.50
N GLY A 385 -9.72 -1.59 19.17
CA GLY A 385 -8.83 -0.86 20.08
C GLY A 385 -8.55 -1.57 21.42
N ARG A 386 -9.45 -2.49 21.84
CA ARG A 386 -9.29 -3.21 23.12
C ARG A 386 -8.00 -4.04 23.14
N GLY A 387 -7.19 -3.89 24.20
CA GLY A 387 -5.97 -4.65 24.40
C GLY A 387 -4.82 -4.30 23.47
N GLY A 388 -4.91 -3.19 22.70
CA GLY A 388 -3.89 -2.81 21.71
C GLY A 388 -3.99 -3.59 20.40
N GLY A 389 -2.89 -3.69 19.63
CA GLY A 389 -2.88 -4.40 18.35
C GLY A 389 -3.80 -3.78 17.30
N PHE A 390 -3.96 -2.45 17.32
CA PHE A 390 -4.79 -1.73 16.36
C PHE A 390 -4.20 -0.38 15.97
N VAL A 391 -4.10 -0.13 14.68
CA VAL A 391 -3.83 1.20 14.10
C VAL A 391 -5.00 1.59 13.22
N TYR A 392 -5.63 2.70 13.55
CA TYR A 392 -6.77 3.19 12.79
C TYR A 392 -6.32 3.68 11.42
N ASN A 393 -6.93 3.14 10.41
CA ASN A 393 -7.03 3.64 9.04
C ASN A 393 -8.40 3.23 8.49
N THR A 394 -8.84 3.80 7.38
CA THR A 394 -10.02 3.32 6.65
C THR A 394 -9.81 1.88 6.15
N VAL A 395 -10.84 1.23 5.64
CA VAL A 395 -10.67 -0.12 5.05
C VAL A 395 -9.64 -0.10 3.93
N HIS A 396 -9.64 0.95 3.10
CA HIS A 396 -8.66 1.15 2.03
C HIS A 396 -8.47 2.67 1.81
N ASN A 397 -7.77 3.08 0.76
CA ASN A 397 -7.57 4.48 0.39
C ASN A 397 -8.88 5.28 0.33
N ILE A 398 -8.86 6.52 0.80
CA ILE A 398 -9.96 7.46 0.66
C ILE A 398 -10.00 7.95 -0.79
N GLN A 399 -11.07 7.60 -1.51
CA GLN A 399 -11.22 7.85 -2.93
C GLN A 399 -11.77 9.26 -3.25
N ALA A 400 -11.65 9.68 -4.53
CA ALA A 400 -12.02 10.98 -5.04
C ALA A 400 -13.50 11.40 -4.82
N ASN A 401 -14.40 10.42 -4.69
CA ASN A 401 -15.85 10.62 -4.54
C ASN A 401 -16.29 10.76 -3.08
N VAL A 402 -15.37 10.64 -2.12
CA VAL A 402 -15.68 10.75 -0.69
C VAL A 402 -15.91 12.24 -0.35
N PRO A 403 -17.07 12.60 0.22
CA PRO A 403 -17.34 13.96 0.69
C PRO A 403 -16.34 14.36 1.80
N VAL A 404 -15.80 15.56 1.72
CA VAL A 404 -14.84 16.05 2.74
C VAL A 404 -15.46 16.08 4.13
N GLU A 405 -16.76 16.36 4.23
CA GLU A 405 -17.52 16.40 5.49
C GLU A 405 -17.50 15.05 6.20
N ASN A 406 -17.52 13.95 5.44
CA ASN A 406 -17.44 12.59 5.99
C ASN A 406 -16.04 12.30 6.51
N VAL A 407 -14.99 12.73 5.79
CA VAL A 407 -13.60 12.59 6.25
C VAL A 407 -13.35 13.46 7.49
N VAL A 408 -13.88 14.68 7.52
CA VAL A 408 -13.80 15.55 8.70
C VAL A 408 -14.54 14.92 9.90
N ALA A 409 -15.75 14.39 9.69
CA ALA A 409 -16.48 13.69 10.75
C ALA A 409 -15.71 12.49 11.32
N LEU A 410 -15.03 11.73 10.46
CA LEU A 410 -14.13 10.65 10.87
C LEU A 410 -13.00 11.19 11.76
N MET A 411 -12.27 12.23 11.28
CA MET A 411 -11.11 12.80 12.00
C MET A 411 -11.50 13.42 13.35
N GLU A 412 -12.63 14.14 13.40
CA GLU A 412 -13.16 14.70 14.64
C GLU A 412 -13.57 13.60 15.63
N THR A 413 -14.20 12.52 15.15
CA THR A 413 -14.55 11.39 16.00
C THR A 413 -13.32 10.73 16.61
N LEU A 414 -12.26 10.57 15.84
CA LEU A 414 -10.99 10.07 16.38
C LEU A 414 -10.39 11.01 17.45
N LYS A 415 -10.54 12.33 17.27
CA LYS A 415 -10.11 13.31 18.28
C LYS A 415 -10.97 13.22 19.55
N GLU A 416 -12.28 13.03 19.45
CA GLU A 416 -13.19 12.83 20.60
C GLU A 416 -12.87 11.55 21.40
N ILE A 417 -12.58 10.43 20.73
CA ILE A 417 -12.22 9.16 21.37
C ILE A 417 -10.90 9.27 22.15
N ARG A 418 -10.05 10.24 21.80
CA ARG A 418 -8.76 10.50 22.44
C ARG A 418 -8.86 11.22 23.79
N ALA A 419 -9.96 11.90 24.02
CA ALA A 419 -10.22 12.67 25.23
C ALA A 419 -10.81 11.80 26.34
#